data_f90f9fe257f2fdd8b9203a2e1e747533
#
_entry.id   f90f9fe257f2fdd8b9203a2e1e747533
#
_cell.length_a   1.000
_cell.length_b   1.000
_cell.length_c   1.000
_cell.angle_alpha   90.00
_cell.angle_beta   90.00
_cell.angle_gamma   90.00
#
_symmetry.space_group_name_H-M   'P 1'
#
loop_
_entity.id
_entity.type
_entity.pdbx_description
1 polymer ?
#
loop_
_entity_poly.entity_id
_entity_poly.type
_entity_poly.pdbx_seq_one_letter_code
_entity_poly.pdbx_strand_id
1 'polypeptide(L)'
;ISYLDQHKELEWYVVNLAAKKKKLAKDIVQIDGYTIWHAYYFPIRGVGLVWSRAGAEAFVELGKTMQVPVDIFFQSWLSKNGKGLGVWQPFVQPAGIDSDILGTVATQGIQRKALENRSASHGFKKQKRMWRDRFYAIRHLYF
;
A
#
# COMPACT_ATOMS: atom_id res chain seq x y z
N ILE A 1 -10.01 -3.88 15.04
CA ILE A 1 -9.80 -5.33 14.79
C ILE A 1 -11.06 -6.09 15.13
N SER A 2 -11.70 -5.91 16.30
CA SER A 2 -12.92 -6.63 16.69
C SER A 2 -14.03 -6.59 15.63
N TYR A 3 -14.21 -5.48 14.92
CA TYR A 3 -15.15 -5.41 13.80
C TYR A 3 -14.81 -6.41 12.68
N LEU A 4 -13.54 -6.50 12.28
CA LEU A 4 -13.09 -7.42 11.23
C LEU A 4 -13.18 -8.89 11.64
N ASP A 5 -13.01 -9.18 12.93
CA ASP A 5 -13.16 -10.53 13.47
C ASP A 5 -14.62 -10.99 13.51
N GLN A 6 -15.56 -10.06 13.67
CA GLN A 6 -17.00 -10.32 13.65
C GLN A 6 -17.57 -10.47 12.22
N HIS A 7 -16.95 -9.83 11.23
CA HIS A 7 -17.37 -9.82 9.83
C HIS A 7 -16.45 -10.68 8.96
N LYS A 8 -16.50 -12.01 9.22
CA LYS A 8 -15.65 -12.99 8.51
C LYS A 8 -15.94 -13.10 7.02
N GLU A 9 -17.11 -12.65 6.57
CA GLU A 9 -17.49 -12.52 5.18
C GLU A 9 -16.64 -11.48 4.43
N LEU A 10 -16.04 -10.53 5.18
CA LEU A 10 -15.11 -9.54 4.63
C LEU A 10 -13.73 -10.17 4.48
N GLU A 11 -13.45 -10.70 3.30
CA GLU A 11 -12.13 -11.24 2.99
C GLU A 11 -11.09 -10.13 2.86
N TRP A 12 -10.13 -10.09 3.77
CA TRP A 12 -9.06 -9.12 3.75
C TRP A 12 -7.69 -9.75 4.05
N TYR A 13 -6.63 -9.14 3.53
CA TYR A 13 -5.25 -9.56 3.76
C TYR A 13 -4.47 -8.56 4.61
N VAL A 14 -4.58 -7.28 4.28
CA VAL A 14 -3.80 -6.21 4.93
C VAL A 14 -4.68 -5.00 5.17
N VAL A 15 -4.60 -4.43 6.39
CA VAL A 15 -5.16 -3.13 6.73
C VAL A 15 -4.02 -2.12 6.85
N ASN A 16 -4.09 -1.02 6.10
CA ASN A 16 -3.13 0.08 6.20
C ASN A 16 -3.64 1.14 7.17
N LEU A 17 -2.91 1.33 8.29
CA LEU A 17 -3.23 2.30 9.33
C LEU A 17 -2.64 3.70 9.08
N ALA A 18 -1.79 3.84 8.06
CA ALA A 18 -1.06 5.07 7.73
C ALA A 18 -1.45 5.69 6.38
N ALA A 19 -2.61 5.34 5.84
CA ALA A 19 -3.05 5.81 4.54
C ALA A 19 -3.29 7.32 4.53
N LYS A 20 -2.54 8.07 3.73
CA LYS A 20 -2.69 9.54 3.61
C LYS A 20 -3.80 9.98 2.67
N LYS A 21 -4.24 9.14 1.75
CA LYS A 21 -5.24 9.46 0.72
C LYS A 21 -6.04 8.22 0.35
N LYS A 22 -7.33 8.38 0.23
CA LYS A 22 -8.21 7.39 -0.41
C LYS A 22 -8.12 7.55 -1.92
N LYS A 23 -7.85 6.47 -2.65
CA LYS A 23 -7.85 6.43 -4.12
C LYS A 23 -8.53 5.15 -4.57
N LEU A 24 -9.56 5.26 -5.41
CA LEU A 24 -10.34 4.11 -5.84
C LEU A 24 -10.69 3.24 -4.64
N ALA A 25 -11.57 3.75 -3.80
CA ALA A 25 -11.90 3.20 -2.48
C ALA A 25 -13.40 3.17 -2.28
N LYS A 26 -13.87 2.25 -1.45
CA LYS A 26 -15.28 2.16 -1.02
C LYS A 26 -15.31 2.05 0.50
N ASP A 27 -16.04 2.95 1.15
CA ASP A 27 -16.21 2.93 2.60
C ASP A 27 -17.03 1.70 3.01
N ILE A 28 -16.60 1.04 4.09
CA ILE A 28 -17.24 -0.16 4.66
C ILE A 28 -18.04 0.24 5.88
N VAL A 29 -17.39 0.89 6.85
CA VAL A 29 -17.97 1.24 8.14
C VAL A 29 -17.25 2.41 8.77
N GLN A 30 -17.98 3.19 9.58
CA GLN A 30 -17.42 4.23 10.45
C GLN A 30 -17.57 3.79 11.91
N ILE A 31 -16.46 3.82 12.65
CA ILE A 31 -16.39 3.44 14.07
C ILE A 31 -15.54 4.48 14.79
N ASP A 32 -16.09 5.10 15.85
CA ASP A 32 -15.40 6.07 16.71
C ASP A 32 -14.66 7.19 15.93
N GLY A 33 -15.29 7.70 14.88
CA GLY A 33 -14.71 8.75 14.02
C GLY A 33 -13.71 8.26 12.96
N TYR A 34 -13.39 6.98 12.94
CA TYR A 34 -12.54 6.36 11.94
C TYR A 34 -13.36 5.62 10.89
N THR A 35 -12.96 5.72 9.64
CA THR A 35 -13.61 4.97 8.55
C THR A 35 -12.71 3.83 8.10
N ILE A 36 -13.23 2.60 8.15
CA ILE A 36 -12.62 1.44 7.48
C ILE A 36 -13.13 1.43 6.03
N TRP A 37 -12.24 1.24 5.07
CA TRP A 37 -12.56 1.28 3.66
C TRP A 37 -11.79 0.23 2.86
N HIS A 38 -12.40 -0.27 1.78
CA HIS A 38 -11.71 -1.06 0.77
C HIS A 38 -10.73 -0.20 0.00
N ALA A 39 -9.47 -0.60 0.00
CA ALA A 39 -8.39 0.06 -0.71
C ALA A 39 -8.16 -0.63 -2.06
N TYR A 40 -9.06 -0.48 -3.02
CA TYR A 40 -8.90 -1.11 -4.33
C TYR A 40 -7.61 -0.67 -5.04
N TYR A 41 -7.20 0.59 -4.86
CA TYR A 41 -5.84 1.03 -5.18
C TYR A 41 -5.06 1.21 -3.88
N PHE A 42 -4.34 0.15 -3.47
CA PHE A 42 -3.71 0.08 -2.16
C PHE A 42 -2.66 1.18 -1.95
N PRO A 43 -2.59 1.83 -0.77
CA PRO A 43 -1.59 2.85 -0.46
C PRO A 43 -0.17 2.29 -0.50
N ILE A 44 0.76 3.05 -1.10
CA ILE A 44 2.16 2.63 -1.28
C ILE A 44 2.98 2.57 0.03
N ARG A 45 2.46 3.10 1.13
CA ARG A 45 3.19 3.13 2.39
C ARG A 45 3.08 1.81 3.14
N GLY A 46 4.22 1.19 3.41
CA GLY A 46 4.33 -0.03 4.22
C GLY A 46 4.42 0.22 5.73
N VAL A 47 3.98 1.39 6.23
CA VAL A 47 4.03 1.75 7.65
C VAL A 47 2.68 1.47 8.30
N GLY A 48 2.68 0.83 9.50
CA GLY A 48 1.46 0.56 10.25
C GLY A 48 0.52 -0.40 9.50
N LEU A 49 0.98 -1.61 9.24
CA LEU A 49 0.20 -2.66 8.59
C LEU A 49 -0.30 -3.67 9.61
N VAL A 50 -1.59 -4.00 9.53
CA VAL A 50 -2.19 -5.13 10.24
C VAL A 50 -2.48 -6.22 9.23
N TRP A 51 -2.13 -7.45 9.58
CA TRP A 51 -2.23 -8.61 8.70
C TRP A 51 -3.31 -9.57 9.19
N SER A 52 -4.11 -10.10 8.28
CA SER A 52 -4.84 -11.33 8.55
C SER A 52 -3.87 -12.52 8.43
N ARG A 53 -4.22 -13.64 9.07
CA ARG A 53 -3.45 -14.87 8.92
C ARG A 53 -3.33 -15.28 7.44
N ALA A 54 -4.43 -15.31 6.72
CA ALA A 54 -4.46 -15.64 5.29
C ALA A 54 -3.60 -14.68 4.44
N GLY A 55 -3.60 -13.38 4.79
CA GLY A 55 -2.75 -12.38 4.14
C GLY A 55 -1.26 -12.62 4.39
N ALA A 56 -0.88 -12.94 5.63
CA ALA A 56 0.50 -13.24 5.99
C ALA A 56 0.99 -14.52 5.29
N GLU A 57 0.22 -15.58 5.28
CA GLU A 57 0.54 -16.84 4.59
C GLU A 57 0.72 -16.61 3.07
N ALA A 58 -0.21 -15.88 2.45
CA ALA A 58 -0.11 -15.54 1.02
C ALA A 58 1.11 -14.66 0.72
N PHE A 59 1.46 -13.72 1.60
CA PHE A 59 2.64 -12.88 1.44
C PHE A 59 3.94 -13.68 1.53
N VAL A 60 4.06 -14.58 2.50
CA VAL A 60 5.26 -15.44 2.67
C VAL A 60 5.50 -16.27 1.40
N GLU A 61 4.45 -16.81 0.80
CA GLU A 61 4.58 -17.60 -0.42
C GLU A 61 5.00 -16.75 -1.62
N LEU A 62 4.31 -15.64 -1.86
CA LEU A 62 4.58 -14.75 -2.99
C LEU A 62 5.84 -13.92 -2.82
N GLY A 63 6.21 -13.61 -1.58
CA GLY A 63 7.38 -12.80 -1.25
C GLY A 63 8.71 -13.47 -1.60
N LYS A 64 8.74 -14.81 -1.73
CA LYS A 64 9.93 -15.58 -2.16
C LYS A 64 10.49 -15.12 -3.51
N THR A 65 9.65 -14.58 -4.38
CA THR A 65 10.01 -14.14 -5.74
C THR A 65 9.97 -12.61 -5.90
N MET A 66 9.96 -11.86 -4.81
CA MET A 66 9.83 -10.40 -4.84
C MET A 66 11.09 -9.75 -5.45
N GLN A 67 10.91 -9.01 -6.55
CA GLN A 67 11.97 -8.30 -7.27
C GLN A 67 11.83 -6.78 -7.23
N VAL A 68 10.91 -6.26 -6.43
CA VAL A 68 10.61 -4.83 -6.29
C VAL A 68 10.59 -4.43 -4.83
N PRO A 69 10.78 -3.14 -4.49
CA PRO A 69 10.62 -2.67 -3.12
C PRO A 69 9.27 -3.12 -2.52
N VAL A 70 9.28 -3.48 -1.26
CA VAL A 70 8.15 -4.13 -0.56
C VAL A 70 6.86 -3.30 -0.59
N ASP A 71 6.96 -1.98 -0.50
CA ASP A 71 5.81 -1.08 -0.56
C ASP A 71 5.18 -1.03 -1.96
N ILE A 72 6.00 -1.13 -3.00
CA ILE A 72 5.55 -1.28 -4.39
C ILE A 72 4.89 -2.65 -4.60
N PHE A 73 5.46 -3.70 -4.02
CA PHE A 73 4.90 -5.03 -4.05
C PHE A 73 3.50 -5.05 -3.42
N PHE A 74 3.35 -4.52 -2.21
CA PHE A 74 2.05 -4.41 -1.54
C PHE A 74 1.01 -3.69 -2.38
N GLN A 75 1.37 -2.52 -2.93
CA GLN A 75 0.43 -1.78 -3.76
C GLN A 75 -0.05 -2.62 -4.95
N SER A 76 0.85 -3.22 -5.71
CA SER A 76 0.48 -4.00 -6.89
C SER A 76 -0.28 -5.28 -6.54
N TRP A 77 0.18 -6.00 -5.53
CA TRP A 77 -0.44 -7.25 -5.09
C TRP A 77 -1.86 -7.05 -4.55
N LEU A 78 -2.03 -6.10 -3.61
CA LEU A 78 -3.31 -5.84 -2.98
C LEU A 78 -4.29 -5.11 -3.91
N SER A 79 -3.82 -4.28 -4.83
CA SER A 79 -4.68 -3.71 -5.88
C SER A 79 -5.16 -4.77 -6.88
N LYS A 80 -4.37 -5.82 -7.12
CA LYS A 80 -4.73 -6.91 -8.03
C LYS A 80 -5.78 -7.85 -7.42
N ASN A 81 -5.67 -8.17 -6.14
CA ASN A 81 -6.56 -9.13 -5.47
C ASN A 81 -7.77 -8.48 -4.76
N GLY A 82 -7.78 -7.15 -4.59
CA GLY A 82 -8.88 -6.43 -3.94
C GLY A 82 -8.98 -6.63 -2.43
N LYS A 83 -8.02 -7.33 -1.78
CA LYS A 83 -8.09 -7.69 -0.34
C LYS A 83 -7.33 -6.72 0.57
N GLY A 84 -7.05 -5.51 0.09
CA GLY A 84 -6.47 -4.43 0.87
C GLY A 84 -7.53 -3.57 1.52
N LEU A 85 -7.37 -3.26 2.79
CA LEU A 85 -8.18 -2.31 3.53
C LEU A 85 -7.32 -1.11 3.97
N GLY A 86 -7.96 -0.03 4.33
CA GLY A 86 -7.31 1.11 4.95
C GLY A 86 -8.18 1.73 6.03
N VAL A 87 -7.57 2.56 6.87
CA VAL A 87 -8.26 3.34 7.88
C VAL A 87 -8.08 4.83 7.55
N TRP A 88 -9.15 5.58 7.62
CA TRP A 88 -9.22 7.04 7.54
C TRP A 88 -9.91 7.56 8.78
N GLN A 89 -9.37 8.40 9.54
CA GLN A 89 -8.08 9.10 9.62
C GLN A 89 -6.91 8.13 9.95
N PRO A 90 -5.66 8.42 9.52
CA PRO A 90 -4.56 7.52 9.79
C PRO A 90 -4.22 7.45 11.29
N PHE A 91 -4.16 6.24 11.84
CA PHE A 91 -3.71 6.00 13.22
C PHE A 91 -2.20 6.19 13.38
N VAL A 92 -1.45 5.89 12.33
CA VAL A 92 0.01 5.95 12.34
C VAL A 92 0.46 7.07 11.42
N GLN A 93 1.23 7.99 12.00
CA GLN A 93 1.87 9.07 11.26
C GLN A 93 3.38 8.99 11.46
N PRO A 94 4.20 9.15 10.41
CA PRO A 94 5.65 9.28 10.57
C PRO A 94 5.97 10.47 11.46
N ALA A 95 6.87 10.28 12.42
CA ALA A 95 7.25 11.31 13.39
C ALA A 95 8.01 12.50 12.77
N GLY A 96 8.32 12.46 11.47
CA GLY A 96 9.09 13.52 10.79
C GLY A 96 10.57 13.55 11.16
N ILE A 97 11.06 12.53 11.87
CA ILE A 97 12.47 12.38 12.21
C ILE A 97 13.26 12.08 10.94
N ASP A 98 14.45 12.64 10.81
CA ASP A 98 15.35 12.36 9.70
C ASP A 98 15.66 10.86 9.64
N SER A 99 15.62 10.31 8.43
CA SER A 99 15.83 8.87 8.22
C SER A 99 17.31 8.54 8.28
N ASP A 100 17.68 7.63 9.16
CA ASP A 100 19.06 7.10 9.24
C ASP A 100 19.51 6.45 7.91
N ILE A 101 18.53 5.96 7.11
CA ILE A 101 18.79 5.39 5.78
C ILE A 101 19.12 6.49 4.75
N LEU A 102 18.57 7.69 4.90
CA LEU A 102 18.83 8.81 3.99
C LEU A 102 20.14 9.52 4.29
N GLY A 103 20.76 9.24 5.43
CA GLY A 103 22.06 9.76 5.82
C GLY A 103 22.14 11.30 5.86
N THR A 104 23.33 11.79 6.02
CA THR A 104 23.66 13.22 5.99
C THR A 104 23.40 13.87 4.62
N VAL A 105 23.40 15.19 4.56
CA VAL A 105 23.20 16.01 3.34
C VAL A 105 24.02 15.52 2.14
N ALA A 106 25.21 14.95 2.38
CA ALA A 106 26.07 14.37 1.35
C ALA A 106 25.43 13.17 0.63
N THR A 107 24.76 12.30 1.38
CA THR A 107 24.05 11.14 0.84
C THR A 107 22.81 11.56 0.03
N GLN A 108 22.15 12.66 0.42
CA GLN A 108 21.03 13.22 -0.34
C GLN A 108 21.49 13.77 -1.70
N GLY A 109 22.68 14.34 -1.79
CA GLY A 109 23.27 14.80 -3.05
C GLY A 109 23.56 13.64 -4.01
N ILE A 110 24.07 12.51 -3.51
CA ILE A 110 24.33 11.30 -4.30
C ILE A 110 22.99 10.70 -4.78
N GLN A 111 21.98 10.65 -3.92
CA GLN A 111 20.65 10.13 -4.32
C GLN A 111 19.96 11.03 -5.35
N ARG A 112 20.08 12.36 -5.28
CA ARG A 112 19.56 13.28 -6.29
C ARG A 112 20.22 13.02 -7.65
N LYS A 113 21.55 12.90 -7.71
CA LYS A 113 22.28 12.56 -8.95
C LYS A 113 21.87 11.18 -9.51
N ALA A 114 21.66 10.18 -8.65
CA ALA A 114 21.14 8.87 -9.07
C ALA A 114 19.70 8.94 -9.59
N LEU A 115 18.89 9.89 -9.12
CA LEU A 115 17.55 10.14 -9.61
C LEU A 115 17.52 10.86 -10.96
N GLU A 116 18.44 11.80 -11.19
CA GLU A 116 18.60 12.50 -12.46
C GLU A 116 19.01 11.57 -13.59
N ASN A 117 19.85 10.56 -13.29
CA ASN A 117 20.28 9.54 -14.25
C ASN A 117 19.28 8.39 -14.46
N ARG A 118 18.06 8.48 -13.96
CA ARG A 118 17.01 7.47 -14.20
C ARG A 118 16.59 7.50 -15.66
N SER A 119 16.94 6.45 -16.40
CA SER A 119 16.59 6.22 -17.79
C SER A 119 15.09 6.42 -18.05
N ALA A 120 14.72 6.95 -19.20
CA ALA A 120 13.34 7.09 -19.69
C ALA A 120 12.56 5.75 -19.60
N SER A 121 13.25 4.63 -19.78
CA SER A 121 12.69 3.28 -19.62
C SER A 121 12.15 3.01 -18.21
N HIS A 122 12.75 3.59 -17.16
CA HIS A 122 12.27 3.45 -15.78
C HIS A 122 10.94 4.21 -15.57
N GLY A 123 10.82 5.40 -16.15
CA GLY A 123 9.59 6.18 -16.14
C GLY A 123 8.44 5.42 -16.81
N PHE A 124 8.70 4.84 -17.96
CA PHE A 124 7.70 4.06 -18.72
C PHE A 124 7.26 2.79 -17.98
N LYS A 125 8.20 2.03 -17.39
CA LYS A 125 7.89 0.84 -16.56
C LYS A 125 7.02 1.21 -15.35
N LYS A 126 7.34 2.32 -14.68
CA LYS A 126 6.54 2.85 -13.55
C LYS A 126 5.13 3.21 -14.00
N GLN A 127 5.00 3.93 -15.13
CA GLN A 127 3.70 4.35 -15.66
C GLN A 127 2.83 3.14 -16.04
N LYS A 128 3.39 2.17 -16.76
CA LYS A 128 2.70 0.92 -17.14
C LYS A 128 2.17 0.17 -15.92
N ARG A 129 2.99 0.05 -14.86
CA ARG A 129 2.56 -0.58 -13.61
C ARG A 129 1.40 0.18 -12.97
N MET A 130 1.51 1.51 -12.84
CA MET A 130 0.46 2.34 -12.24
C MET A 130 -0.88 2.22 -12.98
N TRP A 131 -0.86 2.18 -14.31
CA TRP A 131 -2.06 1.99 -15.13
C TRP A 131 -2.65 0.61 -14.94
N ARG A 132 -1.82 -0.44 -14.94
CA ARG A 132 -2.26 -1.80 -14.67
C ARG A 132 -2.93 -1.93 -13.28
N ASP A 133 -2.29 -1.40 -12.25
CA ASP A 133 -2.80 -1.50 -10.88
C ASP A 133 -4.10 -0.70 -10.71
N ARG A 134 -4.24 0.44 -11.39
CA ARG A 134 -5.50 1.20 -11.47
C ARG A 134 -6.59 0.43 -12.21
N PHE A 135 -6.25 -0.25 -13.28
CA PHE A 135 -7.21 -1.07 -14.02
C PHE A 135 -7.81 -2.15 -13.13
N TYR A 136 -6.99 -2.89 -12.38
CA TYR A 136 -7.48 -3.87 -11.40
C TYR A 136 -8.35 -3.21 -10.32
N ALA A 137 -7.94 -2.08 -9.79
CA ALA A 137 -8.70 -1.34 -8.79
C ALA A 137 -10.08 -0.90 -9.30
N ILE A 138 -10.16 -0.42 -10.53
CA ILE A 138 -11.43 -0.04 -11.18
C ILE A 138 -12.31 -1.27 -11.37
N ARG A 139 -11.73 -2.39 -11.82
CA ARG A 139 -12.48 -3.63 -11.98
C ARG A 139 -13.13 -4.08 -10.67
N HIS A 140 -12.40 -4.07 -9.56
CA HIS A 140 -12.96 -4.42 -8.25
C HIS A 140 -13.97 -3.40 -7.69
N LEU A 141 -13.92 -2.15 -8.15
CA LEU A 141 -14.85 -1.11 -7.70
C LEU A 141 -16.22 -1.22 -8.37
N TYR A 142 -16.28 -1.67 -9.64
CA TYR A 142 -17.46 -1.62 -10.47
C TYR A 142 -18.00 -2.97 -10.91
N PHE A 143 -17.23 -4.04 -10.79
CA PHE A 143 -17.58 -5.42 -11.17
C PHE A 143 -17.26 -6.42 -10.06
#